data_2ad9fda1ce22e23ce035d0384826025c
#
_entry.id   2ad9fda1ce22e23ce035d0384826025c
#
_cell.length_a   1.000
_cell.length_b   1.000
_cell.length_c   1.000
_cell.angle_alpha   90.00
_cell.angle_beta   90.00
_cell.angle_gamma   90.00
#
_symmetry.space_group_name_H-M   'P 1'
#
loop_
_entity.id
_entity.type
_entity.pdbx_description
1 polymer ?
#
loop_
_entity_poly.entity_id
_entity_poly.type
_entity_poly.pdbx_seq_one_letter_code
_entity_poly.pdbx_strand_id
1 'polypeptide(L)'
;MKILKFCMLLSLPTAMACGGNTPKEVLTVRVDNEFTSLYMPDSCGVTSADGTISILLDDGSSLFMTGDCFVGNVVDGKRKPGEKMINNSLVHIGSDYRYLGSHYVGTPADPSSLCTPPEAATSSCAYWYWPGHGFQHGDILYCFMTKFYQGGEGQWGFVFDGTDIVQIDLKDYSVKSTEEIYDGKCPIHWGHCVMKADSYYYIYGTRYGTRTGAEYDPAPLYVSRTKFDETSGNLGAYEYFDGRGWSSDPAAAAACGGLDISVSEQFSVFKYDDTYILLTQRRAQQAGDIYSFISDTPAGPWRNKRLLYITPEQNADPDLFTYNAMAHPQFINKEQELLICYNVNSYDLQKPFMDVNTYRPVFLRVPMDMILK
;
A
#
# COMPACT_ATOMS: atom_id res chain seq x y z
N MET A 1 -52.46 -70.44 -42.42
CA MET A 1 -52.29 -69.07 -41.96
C MET A 1 -51.41 -69.15 -40.70
N LYS A 2 -50.10 -68.96 -40.84
CA LYS A 2 -49.09 -69.11 -39.79
C LYS A 2 -48.77 -67.70 -39.26
N ILE A 3 -49.00 -67.47 -38.00
CA ILE A 3 -48.64 -66.18 -37.31
C ILE A 3 -47.20 -66.33 -36.77
N LEU A 4 -46.30 -65.54 -37.33
CA LEU A 4 -44.93 -65.44 -36.90
C LEU A 4 -44.86 -64.43 -35.70
N LYS A 5 -44.40 -64.92 -34.52
CA LYS A 5 -44.09 -64.06 -33.36
C LYS A 5 -42.65 -63.53 -33.50
N PHE A 6 -42.55 -62.25 -33.60
CA PHE A 6 -41.27 -61.53 -33.57
C PHE A 6 -40.91 -61.22 -32.09
N CYS A 7 -39.82 -61.82 -31.60
CA CYS A 7 -39.21 -61.41 -30.31
C CYS A 7 -38.28 -60.23 -30.54
N MET A 8 -38.64 -59.10 -29.98
CA MET A 8 -37.80 -57.90 -29.95
C MET A 8 -36.89 -57.96 -28.72
N LEU A 9 -35.59 -58.19 -28.95
CA LEU A 9 -34.58 -58.01 -27.93
C LEU A 9 -34.33 -56.50 -27.72
N LEU A 10 -34.67 -55.96 -26.52
CA LEU A 10 -34.25 -54.68 -26.09
C LEU A 10 -32.79 -54.73 -25.59
N SER A 11 -31.88 -54.14 -26.33
CA SER A 11 -30.52 -53.83 -25.85
C SER A 11 -30.56 -52.51 -25.07
N LEU A 12 -30.29 -52.59 -23.77
CA LEU A 12 -30.00 -51.37 -22.92
C LEU A 12 -28.66 -50.78 -23.36
N PRO A 13 -28.59 -49.48 -23.58
CA PRO A 13 -27.29 -48.83 -23.75
C PRO A 13 -26.63 -48.65 -22.38
N THR A 14 -25.45 -49.22 -22.20
CA THR A 14 -24.53 -48.92 -21.11
C THR A 14 -24.10 -47.47 -21.24
N ALA A 15 -24.56 -46.60 -20.35
CA ALA A 15 -24.08 -45.26 -20.24
C ALA A 15 -22.63 -45.32 -19.73
N MET A 16 -21.66 -45.10 -20.61
CA MET A 16 -20.30 -44.70 -20.19
C MET A 16 -20.38 -43.33 -19.52
N ALA A 17 -20.13 -43.29 -18.23
CA ALA A 17 -19.89 -42.05 -17.50
C ALA A 17 -18.56 -41.46 -18.03
N CYS A 18 -18.64 -40.52 -18.95
CA CYS A 18 -17.54 -39.60 -19.23
C CYS A 18 -17.28 -38.80 -17.96
N GLY A 19 -16.18 -39.09 -17.29
CA GLY A 19 -15.65 -38.22 -16.23
C GLY A 19 -15.40 -36.85 -16.82
N GLY A 20 -16.34 -35.93 -16.59
CA GLY A 20 -16.17 -34.54 -16.97
C GLY A 20 -15.07 -33.96 -16.13
N ASN A 21 -13.89 -33.67 -16.69
CA ASN A 21 -12.97 -32.71 -16.16
C ASN A 21 -13.73 -31.39 -16.09
N THR A 22 -14.14 -30.99 -14.91
CA THR A 22 -14.57 -29.60 -14.66
C THR A 22 -13.42 -28.71 -15.13
N PRO A 23 -13.66 -27.73 -16.00
CA PRO A 23 -12.60 -26.79 -16.40
C PRO A 23 -11.99 -26.20 -15.15
N LYS A 24 -10.66 -26.28 -15.00
CA LYS A 24 -9.95 -25.66 -13.92
C LYS A 24 -10.23 -24.16 -14.06
N GLU A 25 -10.88 -23.58 -13.06
CA GLU A 25 -11.19 -22.15 -13.06
C GLU A 25 -9.91 -21.37 -13.26
N VAL A 26 -9.85 -20.51 -14.27
CA VAL A 26 -8.69 -19.68 -14.55
C VAL A 26 -8.76 -18.51 -13.60
N LEU A 27 -7.91 -18.51 -12.57
CA LEU A 27 -7.77 -17.40 -11.63
C LEU A 27 -7.24 -16.19 -12.37
N THR A 28 -7.94 -15.06 -12.28
CA THR A 28 -7.55 -13.81 -12.94
C THR A 28 -7.65 -12.64 -11.96
N VAL A 29 -6.68 -11.73 -12.06
CA VAL A 29 -6.76 -10.44 -11.40
C VAL A 29 -7.72 -9.54 -12.18
N ARG A 30 -8.58 -8.81 -11.46
CA ARG A 30 -9.54 -7.88 -12.07
C ARG A 30 -9.45 -6.49 -11.45
N VAL A 31 -9.72 -5.46 -12.23
CA VAL A 31 -9.83 -4.08 -11.74
C VAL A 31 -11.12 -3.94 -10.94
N ASP A 32 -11.03 -3.30 -9.77
CA ASP A 32 -12.17 -2.96 -8.91
C ASP A 32 -12.52 -1.47 -9.05
N ASN A 33 -13.27 -1.16 -10.11
CA ASN A 33 -13.71 0.21 -10.37
C ASN A 33 -14.67 0.74 -9.31
N GLU A 34 -15.43 -0.13 -8.64
CA GLU A 34 -16.37 0.27 -7.59
C GLU A 34 -15.59 0.80 -6.39
N PHE A 35 -14.54 0.08 -5.96
CA PHE A 35 -13.70 0.54 -4.85
C PHE A 35 -12.89 1.78 -5.24
N THR A 36 -12.37 1.87 -6.47
CA THR A 36 -11.68 3.06 -6.97
C THR A 36 -12.59 4.31 -6.89
N SER A 37 -13.84 4.20 -7.34
CA SER A 37 -14.81 5.30 -7.27
C SER A 37 -15.25 5.64 -5.84
N LEU A 38 -15.34 4.64 -4.97
CA LEU A 38 -15.63 4.83 -3.55
C LEU A 38 -14.50 5.60 -2.86
N TYR A 39 -13.26 5.20 -3.12
CA TYR A 39 -12.08 5.74 -2.45
C TYR A 39 -11.75 7.18 -2.89
N MET A 40 -11.91 7.50 -4.19
CA MET A 40 -11.63 8.81 -4.78
C MET A 40 -12.89 9.41 -5.40
N PRO A 41 -13.81 9.97 -4.57
CA PRO A 41 -15.00 10.62 -5.07
C PRO A 41 -14.63 11.89 -5.85
N ASP A 42 -15.49 12.30 -6.77
CA ASP A 42 -15.30 13.52 -7.57
C ASP A 42 -15.57 14.83 -6.78
N SER A 43 -15.99 14.70 -5.52
CA SER A 43 -16.30 15.85 -4.66
C SER A 43 -16.27 15.46 -3.18
N CYS A 44 -16.32 16.45 -2.31
CA CYS A 44 -16.44 16.27 -0.85
C CYS A 44 -15.17 15.72 -0.16
N GLY A 45 -13.99 15.98 -0.68
CA GLY A 45 -12.76 15.60 0.01
C GLY A 45 -11.57 15.45 -0.93
N VAL A 46 -10.77 14.44 -0.64
CA VAL A 46 -9.62 14.03 -1.47
C VAL A 46 -10.15 13.40 -2.74
N THR A 47 -9.76 13.97 -3.88
CA THR A 47 -10.24 13.56 -5.20
C THR A 47 -9.18 12.82 -6.02
N SER A 48 -7.92 12.89 -5.61
CA SER A 48 -6.81 12.09 -6.09
C SER A 48 -5.70 12.07 -5.06
N ALA A 49 -4.98 10.99 -5.01
CA ALA A 49 -3.82 10.84 -4.13
C ALA A 49 -2.91 9.72 -4.60
N ASP A 50 -1.71 9.68 -4.04
CA ASP A 50 -0.88 8.50 -3.93
C ASP A 50 -0.74 8.05 -2.47
N GLY A 51 0.17 7.12 -2.20
CA GLY A 51 0.47 6.65 -0.85
C GLY A 51 -0.50 5.62 -0.29
N THR A 52 -1.74 5.64 -0.59
CA THR A 52 -2.86 4.69 -0.37
C THR A 52 -2.60 3.57 0.67
N ILE A 53 -2.23 3.94 1.91
CA ILE A 53 -1.83 3.00 2.97
C ILE A 53 -2.98 2.82 3.96
N SER A 54 -3.59 1.64 4.03
CA SER A 54 -4.76 1.40 4.88
C SER A 54 -4.40 0.87 6.27
N ILE A 55 -5.05 1.42 7.29
CA ILE A 55 -4.96 1.02 8.69
C ILE A 55 -6.35 0.60 9.14
N LEU A 56 -6.48 -0.64 9.58
CA LEU A 56 -7.73 -1.15 10.18
C LEU A 56 -7.90 -0.57 11.58
N LEU A 57 -9.08 -0.03 11.86
CA LEU A 57 -9.47 0.48 13.18
C LEU A 57 -10.23 -0.56 14.00
N ASP A 58 -10.28 -0.35 15.32
CA ASP A 58 -10.95 -1.25 16.27
C ASP A 58 -12.47 -1.36 16.03
N ASP A 59 -13.08 -0.36 15.42
CA ASP A 59 -14.50 -0.37 15.05
C ASP A 59 -14.78 -1.08 13.71
N GLY A 60 -13.73 -1.62 13.06
CA GLY A 60 -13.80 -2.32 11.78
C GLY A 60 -13.78 -1.40 10.57
N SER A 61 -13.78 -0.07 10.74
CA SER A 61 -13.54 0.87 9.66
C SER A 61 -12.05 0.93 9.31
N SER A 62 -11.68 1.63 8.25
CA SER A 62 -10.29 1.79 7.84
C SER A 62 -9.97 3.24 7.51
N LEU A 63 -8.85 3.72 8.03
CA LEU A 63 -8.23 4.96 7.58
C LEU A 63 -7.15 4.65 6.54
N PHE A 64 -7.21 5.36 5.43
CA PHE A 64 -6.18 5.31 4.41
C PHE A 64 -5.34 6.58 4.52
N MET A 65 -4.07 6.42 4.84
CA MET A 65 -3.12 7.51 4.74
C MET A 65 -2.78 7.73 3.27
N THR A 66 -2.92 8.97 2.84
CA THR A 66 -2.54 9.40 1.48
C THR A 66 -1.27 10.23 1.54
N GLY A 67 -0.44 10.11 0.51
CA GLY A 67 0.66 11.02 0.23
C GLY A 67 0.16 12.30 -0.45
N ASP A 68 0.91 12.75 -1.45
CA ASP A 68 0.50 13.93 -2.22
C ASP A 68 -0.93 13.75 -2.75
N CYS A 69 -1.78 14.73 -2.45
CA CYS A 69 -3.19 14.61 -2.78
C CYS A 69 -3.83 15.95 -3.15
N PHE A 70 -4.85 15.88 -4.01
CA PHE A 70 -5.69 17.02 -4.35
C PHE A 70 -7.00 16.97 -3.59
N VAL A 71 -7.39 18.13 -3.06
CA VAL A 71 -8.68 18.34 -2.37
C VAL A 71 -9.50 19.33 -3.18
N GLY A 72 -10.72 18.94 -3.56
CA GLY A 72 -11.58 19.85 -4.33
C GLY A 72 -12.71 19.13 -5.03
N ASN A 73 -12.99 19.57 -6.26
CA ASN A 73 -14.02 18.99 -7.10
C ASN A 73 -13.47 18.64 -8.49
N VAL A 74 -13.90 17.51 -8.99
CA VAL A 74 -13.64 17.04 -10.35
C VAL A 74 -14.91 17.24 -11.16
N VAL A 75 -14.78 17.81 -12.35
CA VAL A 75 -15.89 18.01 -13.30
C VAL A 75 -15.47 17.45 -14.65
N ASP A 76 -16.26 16.53 -15.19
CA ASP A 76 -15.97 15.85 -16.46
C ASP A 76 -14.54 15.25 -16.51
N GLY A 77 -14.12 14.63 -15.40
CA GLY A 77 -12.80 14.00 -15.26
C GLY A 77 -11.63 14.98 -15.16
N LYS A 78 -11.87 16.27 -14.94
CA LYS A 78 -10.85 17.33 -14.90
C LYS A 78 -10.88 18.10 -13.60
N ARG A 79 -9.71 18.63 -13.22
CA ARG A 79 -9.52 19.55 -12.08
C ARG A 79 -9.48 20.99 -12.55
N LYS A 80 -9.81 21.89 -11.61
CA LYS A 80 -9.57 23.31 -11.82
C LYS A 80 -8.05 23.57 -11.94
N PRO A 81 -7.60 24.30 -12.97
CA PRO A 81 -6.19 24.69 -13.06
C PRO A 81 -5.72 25.43 -11.80
N GLY A 82 -4.56 25.06 -11.28
CA GLY A 82 -3.98 25.67 -10.07
C GLY A 82 -4.60 25.19 -8.75
N GLU A 83 -5.37 24.11 -8.76
CA GLU A 83 -5.81 23.45 -7.52
C GLU A 83 -4.60 23.01 -6.71
N LYS A 84 -4.65 23.27 -5.40
CA LYS A 84 -3.54 23.05 -4.49
C LYS A 84 -3.37 21.56 -4.16
N MET A 85 -2.15 21.08 -4.25
CA MET A 85 -1.76 19.78 -3.72
C MET A 85 -1.29 19.92 -2.28
N ILE A 86 -1.67 18.96 -1.42
CA ILE A 86 -1.16 18.81 -0.05
C ILE A 86 -0.44 17.47 0.07
N ASN A 87 0.46 17.34 1.05
CA ASN A 87 1.39 16.20 1.09
C ASN A 87 0.90 15.00 1.89
N ASN A 88 -0.15 15.17 2.68
CA ASN A 88 -0.78 14.04 3.37
C ASN A 88 -2.19 14.39 3.85
N SER A 89 -3.03 13.36 3.91
CA SER A 89 -4.39 13.39 4.44
C SER A 89 -4.83 12.00 4.88
N LEU A 90 -6.05 11.88 5.41
CA LEU A 90 -6.69 10.60 5.67
C LEU A 90 -7.98 10.50 4.86
N VAL A 91 -8.24 9.33 4.28
CA VAL A 91 -9.53 8.94 3.72
C VAL A 91 -10.13 7.87 4.61
N HIS A 92 -11.37 8.04 5.06
CA HIS A 92 -12.04 7.14 5.97
C HIS A 92 -13.09 6.30 5.24
N ILE A 93 -12.95 4.98 5.29
CA ILE A 93 -13.85 4.00 4.67
C ILE A 93 -14.45 3.11 5.77
N GLY A 94 -15.77 3.04 5.82
CA GLY A 94 -16.50 2.19 6.77
C GLY A 94 -16.35 0.70 6.47
N SER A 95 -16.58 -0.13 7.50
CA SER A 95 -16.59 -1.60 7.38
C SER A 95 -17.65 -2.10 6.38
N ASP A 96 -18.65 -1.29 6.09
CA ASP A 96 -19.72 -1.53 5.13
C ASP A 96 -19.43 -0.95 3.74
N TYR A 97 -18.19 -0.62 3.44
CA TYR A 97 -17.75 -0.05 2.17
C TYR A 97 -18.42 1.30 1.86
N ARG A 98 -18.63 2.16 2.86
CA ARG A 98 -19.06 3.53 2.66
C ARG A 98 -17.90 4.50 2.85
N TYR A 99 -17.82 5.52 2.00
CA TYR A 99 -16.97 6.67 2.22
C TYR A 99 -17.51 7.50 3.39
N LEU A 100 -16.70 7.66 4.45
CA LEU A 100 -17.07 8.39 5.67
C LEU A 100 -16.51 9.81 5.69
N GLY A 101 -15.53 10.11 4.84
CA GLY A 101 -14.95 11.45 4.71
C GLY A 101 -13.45 11.45 4.45
N SER A 102 -12.90 12.65 4.31
CA SER A 102 -11.46 12.91 4.27
C SER A 102 -11.08 13.89 5.38
N HIS A 103 -9.90 13.71 5.96
CA HIS A 103 -9.38 14.54 7.04
C HIS A 103 -8.06 15.19 6.62
N TYR A 104 -8.05 16.52 6.64
CA TYR A 104 -6.94 17.41 6.34
C TYR A 104 -7.17 18.73 7.07
N VAL A 105 -6.19 19.61 7.12
CA VAL A 105 -6.34 20.93 7.78
C VAL A 105 -6.91 21.95 6.78
N GLY A 106 -7.79 22.84 7.25
CA GLY A 106 -8.38 23.93 6.46
C GLY A 106 -9.69 23.57 5.78
N THR A 107 -9.92 24.11 4.60
CA THR A 107 -11.14 23.95 3.82
C THR A 107 -10.83 23.44 2.40
N PRO A 108 -11.81 22.93 1.65
CA PRO A 108 -11.57 22.54 0.25
C PRO A 108 -11.03 23.67 -0.64
N ALA A 109 -11.29 24.94 -0.29
CA ALA A 109 -10.77 26.09 -1.02
C ALA A 109 -9.33 26.47 -0.65
N ASP A 110 -8.89 26.12 0.57
CA ASP A 110 -7.54 26.32 1.05
C ASP A 110 -7.13 25.15 1.98
N PRO A 111 -6.82 23.98 1.39
CA PRO A 111 -6.41 22.81 2.14
C PRO A 111 -4.95 22.90 2.55
N SER A 112 -4.62 22.22 3.66
CA SER A 112 -3.27 22.01 4.15
C SER A 112 -3.12 20.56 4.62
N SER A 113 -1.88 20.06 4.61
CA SER A 113 -1.55 18.71 5.08
C SER A 113 -2.04 18.49 6.50
N LEU A 114 -2.51 17.28 6.79
CA LEU A 114 -2.96 16.89 8.13
C LEU A 114 -1.80 16.94 9.13
N CYS A 115 -0.64 16.41 8.73
CA CYS A 115 0.58 16.38 9.52
C CYS A 115 1.67 17.20 8.83
N THR A 116 2.36 18.02 9.61
CA THR A 116 3.46 18.87 9.12
C THR A 116 4.64 18.73 10.09
N PRO A 117 5.89 18.55 9.60
CA PRO A 117 7.07 18.50 10.44
C PRO A 117 7.24 19.79 11.22
N PRO A 118 7.74 19.73 12.49
CA PRO A 118 8.02 20.94 13.27
C PRO A 118 8.98 21.91 12.57
N GLU A 119 9.92 21.39 11.77
CA GLU A 119 10.89 22.17 11.00
C GLU A 119 10.24 23.07 9.94
N ALA A 120 9.06 22.72 9.44
CA ALA A 120 8.33 23.55 8.47
C ALA A 120 8.00 24.96 9.01
N ALA A 121 7.90 25.13 10.34
CA ALA A 121 7.63 26.41 10.96
C ALA A 121 8.89 27.29 11.17
N THR A 122 10.08 26.70 11.13
CA THR A 122 11.33 27.37 11.53
C THR A 122 12.39 27.39 10.45
N SER A 123 12.32 26.47 9.47
CA SER A 123 13.30 26.37 8.38
C SER A 123 13.01 27.36 7.25
N SER A 124 14.08 27.77 6.55
CA SER A 124 13.98 28.49 5.29
C SER A 124 13.65 27.60 4.09
N CYS A 125 13.83 26.28 4.24
CA CYS A 125 13.44 25.28 3.23
C CYS A 125 12.02 24.81 3.50
N ALA A 126 11.31 24.41 2.44
CA ALA A 126 10.04 23.72 2.59
C ALA A 126 10.26 22.32 3.15
N TYR A 127 9.55 22.00 4.22
CA TYR A 127 9.53 20.68 4.85
C TYR A 127 8.15 20.08 4.74
N TRP A 128 8.07 18.74 4.55
CA TRP A 128 6.82 18.01 4.56
C TRP A 128 6.99 16.55 4.99
N TYR A 129 5.87 15.91 5.27
CA TYR A 129 5.78 14.48 5.46
C TYR A 129 5.13 13.79 4.26
N TRP A 130 5.72 12.67 3.85
CA TRP A 130 4.99 11.62 3.17
C TRP A 130 4.70 10.48 4.14
N PRO A 131 3.49 9.88 4.11
CA PRO A 131 3.11 8.89 5.08
C PRO A 131 3.81 7.55 4.85
N GLY A 132 4.19 6.91 5.96
CA GLY A 132 4.35 5.48 6.06
C GLY A 132 3.07 4.83 6.59
N HIS A 133 3.20 3.64 7.15
CA HIS A 133 2.10 2.90 7.76
C HIS A 133 1.93 3.28 9.24
N GLY A 134 0.84 2.82 9.86
CA GLY A 134 0.57 3.07 11.26
C GLY A 134 -0.26 1.96 11.90
N PHE A 135 -0.69 2.23 13.11
CA PHE A 135 -1.59 1.36 13.88
C PHE A 135 -2.41 2.17 14.87
N GLN A 136 -3.58 1.65 15.23
CA GLN A 136 -4.37 2.20 16.34
C GLN A 136 -3.97 1.56 17.65
N HIS A 137 -3.90 2.38 18.71
CA HIS A 137 -3.90 1.94 20.10
C HIS A 137 -4.81 2.85 20.93
N GLY A 138 -5.91 2.31 21.44
CA GLY A 138 -6.96 3.11 22.08
C GLY A 138 -7.54 4.16 21.14
N ASP A 139 -7.65 5.40 21.61
CA ASP A 139 -8.16 6.55 20.84
C ASP A 139 -7.09 7.22 19.97
N ILE A 140 -5.89 6.65 19.86
CA ILE A 140 -4.75 7.26 19.16
C ILE A 140 -4.35 6.42 17.95
N LEU A 141 -4.15 7.11 16.83
CA LEU A 141 -3.52 6.57 15.63
C LEU A 141 -2.02 6.95 15.66
N TYR A 142 -1.16 5.96 15.62
CA TYR A 142 0.30 6.10 15.56
C TYR A 142 0.72 5.93 14.12
N CYS A 143 1.30 6.96 13.51
CA CYS A 143 1.70 6.97 12.11
C CYS A 143 3.19 7.20 11.97
N PHE A 144 3.88 6.32 11.27
CA PHE A 144 5.24 6.59 10.82
C PHE A 144 5.18 7.56 9.63
N MET A 145 5.92 8.64 9.73
CA MET A 145 5.94 9.71 8.72
C MET A 145 7.37 9.90 8.24
N THR A 146 7.57 9.78 6.94
CA THR A 146 8.87 10.03 6.32
C THR A 146 9.03 11.53 6.08
N LYS A 147 10.04 12.12 6.71
CA LYS A 147 10.33 13.56 6.67
C LYS A 147 11.22 13.90 5.49
N PHE A 148 10.83 14.91 4.73
CA PHE A 148 11.58 15.43 3.60
C PHE A 148 11.69 16.95 3.64
N TYR A 149 12.71 17.47 2.95
CA TYR A 149 12.83 18.90 2.70
C TYR A 149 13.25 19.17 1.25
N GLN A 150 12.98 20.39 0.76
CA GLN A 150 13.43 20.84 -0.56
C GLN A 150 14.89 21.27 -0.47
N GLY A 151 15.80 20.36 -0.81
CA GLY A 151 17.25 20.60 -0.75
C GLY A 151 17.90 20.87 -2.11
N GLY A 152 17.21 20.56 -3.20
CA GLY A 152 17.68 20.78 -4.58
C GLY A 152 16.68 21.59 -5.42
N GLU A 153 17.04 21.83 -6.69
CA GLU A 153 16.16 22.52 -7.64
C GLU A 153 15.11 21.58 -8.24
N GLY A 154 13.95 22.16 -8.58
CA GLY A 154 12.86 21.46 -9.25
C GLY A 154 12.09 20.51 -8.32
N GLN A 155 11.05 19.90 -8.87
CA GLN A 155 10.11 19.05 -8.10
C GLN A 155 10.74 17.75 -7.55
N TRP A 156 11.86 17.30 -8.12
CA TRP A 156 12.57 16.10 -7.69
C TRP A 156 13.77 16.39 -6.79
N GLY A 157 13.93 17.66 -6.35
CA GLY A 157 15.01 18.11 -5.49
C GLY A 157 14.79 17.84 -4.00
N PHE A 158 13.90 16.92 -3.64
CA PHE A 158 13.63 16.57 -2.26
C PHE A 158 14.73 15.67 -1.67
N VAL A 159 14.98 15.85 -0.38
CA VAL A 159 15.99 15.14 0.38
C VAL A 159 15.32 14.54 1.62
N PHE A 160 15.59 13.27 1.88
CA PHE A 160 15.15 12.58 3.09
C PHE A 160 15.86 13.17 4.33
N ASP A 161 15.09 13.42 5.40
CA ASP A 161 15.59 14.02 6.65
C ASP A 161 15.20 13.23 7.91
N GLY A 162 14.63 12.05 7.75
CA GLY A 162 14.33 11.18 8.87
C GLY A 162 12.94 10.57 8.84
N THR A 163 12.65 9.86 9.91
CA THR A 163 11.35 9.25 10.17
C THR A 163 10.86 9.64 11.54
N ASP A 164 9.69 10.24 11.59
CA ASP A 164 9.01 10.59 12.83
C ASP A 164 7.82 9.65 13.06
N ILE A 165 7.43 9.46 14.32
CA ILE A 165 6.13 8.91 14.68
C ILE A 165 5.21 10.06 15.10
N VAL A 166 4.05 10.14 14.45
CA VAL A 166 3.04 11.15 14.73
C VAL A 166 1.84 10.48 15.37
N GLN A 167 1.39 11.00 16.50
CA GLN A 167 0.20 10.56 17.21
C GLN A 167 -0.97 11.46 16.83
N ILE A 168 -2.05 10.87 16.33
CA ILE A 168 -3.27 11.57 15.91
C ILE A 168 -4.44 11.09 16.77
N ASP A 169 -5.17 12.02 17.37
CA ASP A 169 -6.40 11.71 18.13
C ASP A 169 -7.51 11.32 17.16
N LEU A 170 -8.08 10.14 17.32
CA LEU A 170 -9.13 9.64 16.44
C LEU A 170 -10.49 10.33 16.64
N LYS A 171 -10.65 11.16 17.68
CA LYS A 171 -11.91 11.88 17.95
C LYS A 171 -12.06 13.11 17.05
N ASP A 172 -10.96 13.81 16.80
CA ASP A 172 -10.97 15.08 16.05
C ASP A 172 -9.87 15.17 14.98
N TYR A 173 -9.06 14.10 14.84
CA TYR A 173 -7.93 14.00 13.93
C TYR A 173 -6.83 15.03 14.16
N SER A 174 -6.76 15.62 15.37
CA SER A 174 -5.69 16.53 15.74
C SER A 174 -4.38 15.80 16.02
N VAL A 175 -3.25 16.39 15.61
CA VAL A 175 -1.92 15.89 15.97
C VAL A 175 -1.66 16.18 17.46
N LYS A 176 -1.37 15.14 18.23
CA LYS A 176 -1.11 15.21 19.68
C LYS A 176 0.38 15.34 19.99
N SER A 177 1.21 14.61 19.26
CA SER A 177 2.65 14.62 19.42
C SER A 177 3.36 14.20 18.15
N THR A 178 4.61 14.61 18.05
CA THR A 178 5.54 14.20 17.00
C THR A 178 6.87 13.89 17.68
N GLU A 179 7.45 12.73 17.37
CA GLU A 179 8.72 12.27 17.93
C GLU A 179 9.60 11.73 16.80
N GLU A 180 10.83 12.26 16.68
CA GLU A 180 11.83 11.76 15.74
C GLU A 180 12.33 10.41 16.23
N ILE A 181 12.21 9.38 15.39
CA ILE A 181 12.67 8.01 15.66
C ILE A 181 14.02 7.75 14.99
N TYR A 182 14.18 8.25 13.76
CA TYR A 182 15.41 8.12 12.98
C TYR A 182 15.71 9.44 12.29
N ASP A 183 16.94 9.91 12.43
CA ASP A 183 17.44 11.10 11.73
C ASP A 183 17.76 10.80 10.26
N GLY A 184 18.01 11.82 9.46
CA GLY A 184 18.33 11.73 8.04
C GLY A 184 19.63 10.99 7.70
N LYS A 185 20.41 10.55 8.70
CA LYS A 185 21.63 9.73 8.50
C LYS A 185 21.30 8.24 8.47
N CYS A 186 20.11 7.84 8.93
CA CYS A 186 19.66 6.47 8.83
C CYS A 186 19.46 6.09 7.36
N PRO A 187 20.17 5.08 6.82
CA PRO A 187 20.05 4.73 5.41
C PRO A 187 18.77 3.93 5.10
N ILE A 188 18.01 3.56 6.11
CA ILE A 188 16.79 2.77 6.00
C ILE A 188 15.62 3.68 6.36
N HIS A 189 14.69 3.82 5.43
CA HIS A 189 13.42 4.49 5.66
C HIS A 189 12.48 3.50 6.34
N TRP A 190 12.37 3.62 7.64
CA TRP A 190 11.53 2.76 8.47
C TRP A 190 10.06 3.21 8.44
N GLY A 191 9.15 2.27 8.70
CA GLY A 191 7.73 2.57 8.87
C GLY A 191 6.88 2.48 7.60
N HIS A 192 7.42 2.00 6.48
CA HIS A 192 6.62 1.84 5.26
C HIS A 192 5.55 0.75 5.38
N CYS A 193 5.74 -0.21 6.27
CA CYS A 193 4.71 -1.16 6.69
C CYS A 193 4.85 -1.45 8.18
N VAL A 194 3.73 -1.53 8.88
CA VAL A 194 3.64 -1.95 10.29
C VAL A 194 2.66 -3.10 10.39
N MET A 195 3.09 -4.19 10.98
CA MET A 195 2.27 -5.37 11.18
C MET A 195 2.32 -5.80 12.65
N LYS A 196 1.15 -5.93 13.29
CA LYS A 196 1.05 -6.52 14.63
C LYS A 196 0.93 -8.03 14.51
N ALA A 197 1.86 -8.74 15.12
CA ALA A 197 1.80 -10.19 15.25
C ALA A 197 2.38 -10.61 16.60
N ASP A 198 1.74 -11.60 17.22
CA ASP A 198 2.02 -12.02 18.60
C ASP A 198 1.97 -10.83 19.57
N SER A 199 3.07 -10.53 20.26
CA SER A 199 3.17 -9.40 21.19
C SER A 199 4.01 -8.24 20.62
N TYR A 200 4.35 -8.27 19.33
CA TYR A 200 5.21 -7.30 18.68
C TYR A 200 4.50 -6.52 17.58
N TYR A 201 4.97 -5.29 17.40
CA TYR A 201 4.82 -4.53 16.17
C TYR A 201 6.08 -4.73 15.33
N TYR A 202 5.94 -5.29 14.13
CA TYR A 202 6.99 -5.44 13.15
C TYR A 202 6.95 -4.23 12.23
N ILE A 203 8.06 -3.50 12.16
CA ILE A 203 8.19 -2.27 11.38
C ILE A 203 9.15 -2.55 10.24
N TYR A 204 8.65 -2.45 9.02
CA TYR A 204 9.42 -2.71 7.82
C TYR A 204 9.88 -1.42 7.18
N GLY A 205 11.04 -1.51 6.54
CA GLY A 205 11.64 -0.40 5.82
C GLY A 205 12.46 -0.88 4.63
N THR A 206 12.91 0.07 3.83
CA THR A 206 13.81 -0.16 2.70
C THR A 206 14.79 0.99 2.58
N ARG A 207 15.82 0.84 1.76
CA ARG A 207 16.70 1.96 1.39
C ARG A 207 16.06 2.77 0.29
N TYR A 208 16.22 4.09 0.36
CA TYR A 208 15.95 4.94 -0.78
C TYR A 208 16.99 4.65 -1.85
N GLY A 209 16.57 4.10 -2.99
CA GLY A 209 17.48 3.83 -4.08
C GLY A 209 17.88 5.12 -4.77
N THR A 210 19.14 5.50 -4.68
CA THR A 210 19.71 6.52 -5.55
C THR A 210 19.86 5.95 -6.96
N ARG A 211 19.52 6.75 -7.95
CA ARG A 211 19.71 6.35 -9.35
C ARG A 211 21.16 6.58 -9.75
N THR A 212 21.88 5.50 -10.00
CA THR A 212 23.21 5.52 -10.60
C THR A 212 23.11 5.14 -12.08
N GLY A 213 23.10 6.13 -12.97
CA GLY A 213 22.94 5.90 -14.41
C GLY A 213 21.54 5.39 -14.79
N ALA A 214 21.46 4.23 -15.45
CA ALA A 214 20.20 3.60 -15.89
C ALA A 214 19.58 2.67 -14.84
N GLU A 215 20.32 2.34 -13.78
CA GLU A 215 19.89 1.40 -12.75
C GLU A 215 19.63 2.14 -11.43
N TYR A 216 18.77 1.55 -10.61
CA TYR A 216 18.57 1.96 -9.22
C TYR A 216 19.44 1.09 -8.32
N ASP A 217 19.99 1.69 -7.26
CA ASP A 217 20.62 0.92 -6.19
C ASP A 217 19.61 -0.11 -5.65
N PRO A 218 20.08 -1.30 -5.26
CA PRO A 218 19.21 -2.30 -4.65
C PRO A 218 18.46 -1.72 -3.45
N ALA A 219 17.15 -1.91 -3.44
CA ALA A 219 16.26 -1.56 -2.34
C ALA A 219 15.79 -2.84 -1.63
N PRO A 220 16.60 -3.42 -0.72
CA PRO A 220 16.23 -4.62 0.01
C PRO A 220 15.21 -4.29 1.11
N LEU A 221 14.48 -5.32 1.52
CA LEU A 221 13.56 -5.27 2.65
C LEU A 221 14.33 -5.42 3.97
N TYR A 222 14.00 -4.57 4.95
CA TYR A 222 14.46 -4.64 6.33
C TYR A 222 13.27 -4.77 7.27
N VAL A 223 13.51 -5.35 8.46
CA VAL A 223 12.50 -5.42 9.52
C VAL A 223 13.11 -5.18 10.89
N SER A 224 12.44 -4.36 11.66
CA SER A 224 12.62 -4.20 13.11
C SER A 224 11.35 -4.62 13.83
N ARG A 225 11.43 -4.81 15.14
CA ARG A 225 10.25 -5.06 15.98
C ARG A 225 10.35 -4.32 17.30
N THR A 226 9.21 -4.03 17.89
CA THR A 226 9.10 -3.44 19.21
C THR A 226 7.82 -3.90 19.88
N LYS A 227 7.69 -3.68 21.18
CA LYS A 227 6.44 -3.84 21.93
C LYS A 227 5.88 -2.48 22.28
N PHE A 228 4.56 -2.39 22.41
CA PHE A 228 3.94 -1.22 22.99
C PHE A 228 4.20 -1.21 24.51
N ASP A 229 4.62 -0.07 25.03
CA ASP A 229 4.80 0.17 26.47
C ASP A 229 3.57 0.91 27.00
N GLU A 230 2.69 0.19 27.62
CA GLU A 230 1.45 0.74 28.23
C GLU A 230 1.73 1.82 29.29
N THR A 231 2.95 1.83 29.86
CA THR A 231 3.32 2.80 30.91
C THR A 231 3.63 4.16 30.32
N SER A 232 4.38 4.19 29.23
CA SER A 232 4.72 5.43 28.51
C SER A 232 3.64 5.82 27.49
N GLY A 233 2.74 4.90 27.12
CA GLY A 233 1.80 5.11 26.02
C GLY A 233 2.47 5.24 24.65
N ASN A 234 3.60 4.55 24.47
CA ASN A 234 4.42 4.66 23.26
C ASN A 234 5.03 3.32 22.87
N LEU A 235 5.73 3.28 21.73
CA LEU A 235 6.55 2.14 21.36
C LEU A 235 7.78 2.05 22.28
N GLY A 236 8.11 0.83 22.71
CA GLY A 236 9.28 0.55 23.55
C GLY A 236 10.58 0.44 22.74
N ALA A 237 11.58 -0.22 23.32
CA ALA A 237 12.86 -0.41 22.67
C ALA A 237 12.74 -1.25 21.39
N TYR A 238 13.45 -0.83 20.34
CA TYR A 238 13.47 -1.51 19.05
C TYR A 238 14.53 -2.62 19.02
N GLU A 239 14.20 -3.72 18.35
CA GLU A 239 15.11 -4.78 17.98
C GLU A 239 15.12 -4.92 16.44
N TYR A 240 16.30 -5.06 15.85
CA TYR A 240 16.53 -5.11 14.41
C TYR A 240 16.92 -6.52 14.00
N PHE A 241 16.36 -7.04 12.92
CA PHE A 241 16.76 -8.32 12.37
C PHE A 241 18.18 -8.22 11.81
N ASP A 242 19.11 -9.06 12.33
CA ASP A 242 20.53 -9.05 11.99
C ASP A 242 20.93 -10.12 10.95
N GLY A 243 19.93 -10.77 10.33
CA GLY A 243 20.14 -11.87 9.39
C GLY A 243 20.07 -13.25 10.05
N ARG A 244 20.06 -13.34 11.39
CA ARG A 244 19.99 -14.59 12.15
C ARG A 244 19.02 -14.51 13.33
N GLY A 245 18.93 -13.35 13.94
CA GLY A 245 18.13 -13.09 15.13
C GLY A 245 17.79 -11.62 15.27
N TRP A 246 17.69 -11.13 16.50
CA TRP A 246 17.28 -9.78 16.83
C TRP A 246 18.33 -9.09 17.67
N SER A 247 18.77 -7.91 17.26
CA SER A 247 19.77 -7.07 17.90
C SER A 247 19.17 -5.75 18.34
N SER A 248 19.58 -5.22 19.47
CA SER A 248 19.24 -3.84 19.90
C SER A 248 20.06 -2.75 19.17
N ASP A 249 21.09 -3.14 18.41
CA ASP A 249 21.91 -2.21 17.64
C ASP A 249 21.29 -1.97 16.26
N PRO A 250 20.83 -0.73 15.92
CA PRO A 250 20.30 -0.41 14.61
C PRO A 250 21.30 -0.59 13.46
N ALA A 251 22.61 -0.49 13.76
CA ALA A 251 23.65 -0.71 12.76
C ALA A 251 23.81 -2.19 12.35
N ALA A 252 23.28 -3.11 13.16
CA ALA A 252 23.25 -4.54 12.86
C ALA A 252 22.13 -4.93 11.89
N ALA A 253 21.21 -4.01 11.52
CA ALA A 253 20.09 -4.31 10.65
C ALA A 253 20.54 -4.92 9.32
N ALA A 254 20.09 -6.14 9.04
CA ALA A 254 20.41 -6.90 7.83
C ALA A 254 19.17 -7.03 6.93
N ALA A 255 19.42 -7.12 5.63
CA ALA A 255 18.37 -7.35 4.65
C ALA A 255 17.69 -8.71 4.87
N CYS A 256 16.37 -8.74 4.73
CA CYS A 256 15.60 -9.99 4.72
C CYS A 256 15.98 -10.83 3.49
N GLY A 257 16.26 -12.11 3.72
CA GLY A 257 16.69 -13.03 2.66
C GLY A 257 15.53 -13.51 1.77
N GLY A 258 15.88 -14.04 0.59
CA GLY A 258 14.97 -14.72 -0.33
C GLY A 258 14.32 -13.82 -1.38
N LEU A 259 14.60 -12.51 -1.40
CA LEU A 259 14.14 -11.60 -2.43
C LEU A 259 15.18 -11.42 -3.54
N ASP A 260 14.75 -11.56 -4.78
CA ASP A 260 15.55 -11.38 -6.00
C ASP A 260 15.19 -10.11 -6.77
N ILE A 261 14.39 -9.23 -6.15
CA ILE A 261 13.98 -7.93 -6.67
C ILE A 261 14.16 -6.85 -5.61
N SER A 262 14.30 -5.60 -6.03
CA SER A 262 14.13 -4.44 -5.17
C SER A 262 12.65 -4.24 -4.84
N VAL A 263 12.34 -4.03 -3.56
CA VAL A 263 10.99 -3.66 -3.14
C VAL A 263 10.71 -2.20 -3.49
N SER A 264 9.45 -1.84 -3.69
CA SER A 264 9.03 -0.44 -3.84
C SER A 264 9.28 0.34 -2.55
N GLU A 265 9.20 1.66 -2.63
CA GLU A 265 9.35 2.52 -1.45
C GLU A 265 8.24 2.23 -0.42
N GLN A 266 7.02 2.04 -0.88
CA GLN A 266 5.90 1.57 -0.08
C GLN A 266 5.48 0.19 -0.59
N PHE A 267 5.17 -0.70 0.35
CA PHE A 267 4.81 -2.09 0.14
C PHE A 267 3.98 -2.57 1.33
N SER A 268 3.44 -3.78 1.26
CA SER A 268 2.69 -4.36 2.37
C SER A 268 3.26 -5.70 2.81
N VAL A 269 3.34 -5.88 4.13
CA VAL A 269 3.55 -7.18 4.77
C VAL A 269 2.39 -7.42 5.72
N PHE A 270 1.74 -8.56 5.60
CA PHE A 270 0.63 -8.95 6.46
C PHE A 270 0.63 -10.44 6.73
N LYS A 271 -0.05 -10.85 7.78
CA LYS A 271 -0.24 -12.27 8.11
C LYS A 271 -1.63 -12.71 7.64
N TYR A 272 -1.68 -13.84 6.93
CA TYR A 272 -2.90 -14.51 6.53
C TYR A 272 -2.80 -15.96 6.99
N ASP A 273 -3.68 -16.37 7.90
CA ASP A 273 -3.56 -17.60 8.67
C ASP A 273 -2.15 -17.73 9.30
N ASP A 274 -1.41 -18.77 8.97
CA ASP A 274 -0.05 -19.00 9.48
C ASP A 274 1.05 -18.53 8.52
N THR A 275 0.68 -17.82 7.44
CA THR A 275 1.60 -17.40 6.39
C THR A 275 1.78 -15.86 6.42
N TYR A 276 3.03 -15.42 6.36
CA TYR A 276 3.35 -14.02 6.12
C TYR A 276 3.43 -13.76 4.63
N ILE A 277 2.82 -12.70 4.17
CA ILE A 277 2.74 -12.31 2.75
C ILE A 277 3.37 -10.93 2.59
N LEU A 278 4.33 -10.82 1.68
CA LEU A 278 4.85 -9.55 1.17
C LEU A 278 4.21 -9.30 -0.20
N LEU A 279 3.63 -8.11 -0.38
CA LEU A 279 3.19 -7.59 -1.66
C LEU A 279 3.99 -6.34 -1.97
N THR A 280 4.58 -6.27 -3.17
CA THR A 280 5.41 -5.14 -3.60
C THR A 280 5.37 -5.02 -5.12
N GLN A 281 5.53 -3.80 -5.61
CA GLN A 281 5.86 -3.55 -7.01
C GLN A 281 7.38 -3.55 -7.16
N ARG A 282 7.90 -4.12 -8.25
CA ARG A 282 9.34 -4.09 -8.49
C ARG A 282 9.82 -2.65 -8.70
N ARG A 283 10.80 -2.23 -7.90
CA ARG A 283 11.38 -0.91 -8.02
C ARG A 283 12.39 -0.88 -9.16
N ALA A 284 11.94 -0.39 -10.31
CA ALA A 284 12.77 -0.13 -11.47
C ALA A 284 12.10 0.94 -12.33
N GLN A 285 12.86 1.60 -13.20
CA GLN A 285 12.30 2.63 -14.07
C GLN A 285 11.24 2.02 -15.00
N GLN A 286 10.04 2.60 -14.99
CA GLN A 286 8.88 2.17 -15.77
C GLN A 286 8.48 0.70 -15.57
N ALA A 287 8.82 0.11 -14.40
CA ALA A 287 8.38 -1.23 -14.07
C ALA A 287 6.94 -1.19 -13.58
N GLY A 288 6.11 -2.07 -14.16
CA GLY A 288 4.72 -2.26 -13.72
C GLY A 288 4.47 -3.59 -13.00
N ASP A 289 5.52 -4.36 -12.73
CA ASP A 289 5.40 -5.73 -12.23
C ASP A 289 5.05 -5.71 -10.73
N ILE A 290 3.88 -6.26 -10.36
CA ILE A 290 3.44 -6.44 -8.98
C ILE A 290 3.65 -7.90 -8.59
N TYR A 291 4.41 -8.11 -7.52
CA TYR A 291 4.75 -9.44 -7.01
C TYR A 291 4.23 -9.67 -5.60
N SER A 292 3.98 -10.94 -5.29
CA SER A 292 3.88 -11.42 -3.93
C SER A 292 4.96 -12.45 -3.61
N PHE A 293 5.28 -12.55 -2.33
CA PHE A 293 6.15 -13.56 -1.74
C PHE A 293 5.51 -14.04 -0.46
N ILE A 294 5.84 -15.25 -0.02
CA ILE A 294 5.39 -15.80 1.26
C ILE A 294 6.56 -16.18 2.15
N SER A 295 6.31 -16.21 3.46
CA SER A 295 7.27 -16.68 4.46
C SER A 295 6.57 -17.32 5.65
N ASP A 296 7.29 -18.16 6.41
CA ASP A 296 6.83 -18.73 7.68
C ASP A 296 7.17 -17.81 8.87
N THR A 297 7.98 -16.77 8.66
CA THR A 297 8.38 -15.81 9.70
C THR A 297 8.26 -14.36 9.19
N PRO A 298 8.09 -13.38 10.08
CA PRO A 298 8.01 -11.97 9.66
C PRO A 298 9.31 -11.43 9.04
N ALA A 299 10.46 -12.08 9.29
CA ALA A 299 11.76 -11.66 8.76
C ALA A 299 12.22 -12.44 7.52
N GLY A 300 11.38 -13.33 6.98
CA GLY A 300 11.78 -14.19 5.88
C GLY A 300 12.42 -15.51 6.38
N PRO A 301 13.11 -16.32 5.52
CA PRO A 301 13.34 -15.99 4.12
C PRO A 301 12.05 -15.99 3.31
N TRP A 302 11.96 -15.03 2.38
CA TRP A 302 10.84 -14.90 1.48
C TRP A 302 10.98 -15.87 0.30
N ARG A 303 9.87 -16.50 -0.11
CA ARG A 303 9.85 -17.54 -1.14
C ARG A 303 8.56 -17.47 -1.97
N ASN A 304 8.44 -18.35 -2.95
CA ASN A 304 7.24 -18.49 -3.79
C ASN A 304 6.84 -17.19 -4.50
N LYS A 305 7.84 -16.55 -5.15
CA LYS A 305 7.60 -15.33 -5.95
C LYS A 305 6.51 -15.56 -6.98
N ARG A 306 5.48 -14.72 -6.96
CA ARG A 306 4.37 -14.73 -7.90
C ARG A 306 4.22 -13.38 -8.58
N LEU A 307 4.26 -13.35 -9.90
CA LEU A 307 3.82 -12.19 -10.66
C LEU A 307 2.29 -12.19 -10.65
N LEU A 308 1.70 -11.17 -10.01
CA LEU A 308 0.25 -11.03 -9.87
C LEU A 308 -0.34 -10.20 -11.00
N TYR A 309 0.30 -9.08 -11.35
CA TYR A 309 -0.22 -8.14 -12.33
C TYR A 309 0.92 -7.34 -12.97
N ILE A 310 0.69 -6.86 -14.18
CA ILE A 310 1.54 -5.90 -14.87
C ILE A 310 0.66 -4.70 -15.21
N THR A 311 1.01 -3.53 -14.66
CA THR A 311 0.24 -2.30 -14.85
C THR A 311 0.35 -1.85 -16.31
N PRO A 312 -0.76 -1.46 -16.95
CA PRO A 312 -0.78 -1.16 -18.40
C PRO A 312 -0.46 0.29 -18.74
N GLU A 313 -0.49 1.21 -17.77
CA GLU A 313 -0.53 2.67 -17.97
C GLU A 313 0.69 3.18 -18.75
N GLN A 314 1.90 2.77 -18.34
CA GLN A 314 3.14 3.17 -18.99
C GLN A 314 3.31 2.65 -20.42
N ASN A 315 2.58 1.59 -20.79
CA ASN A 315 2.54 1.08 -22.16
C ASN A 315 1.52 1.82 -23.02
N ALA A 316 0.46 2.34 -22.40
CA ALA A 316 -0.59 3.11 -23.08
C ALA A 316 -0.17 4.57 -23.30
N ASP A 317 0.57 5.14 -22.35
CA ASP A 317 1.05 6.52 -22.39
C ASP A 317 2.48 6.60 -21.77
N PRO A 318 3.53 6.94 -22.52
CA PRO A 318 4.91 6.96 -22.04
C PRO A 318 5.19 8.03 -20.97
N ASP A 319 4.31 9.02 -20.81
CA ASP A 319 4.41 9.99 -19.73
C ASP A 319 3.86 9.45 -18.40
N LEU A 320 3.13 8.34 -18.41
CA LEU A 320 2.61 7.73 -17.19
C LEU A 320 3.62 6.73 -16.61
N PHE A 321 3.62 6.63 -15.30
CA PHE A 321 4.32 5.58 -14.55
C PHE A 321 3.49 5.14 -13.37
N THR A 322 3.77 3.92 -12.89
CA THR A 322 3.07 3.33 -11.75
C THR A 322 4.06 2.90 -10.68
N TYR A 323 3.64 2.90 -9.42
CA TYR A 323 4.52 2.64 -8.29
C TYR A 323 3.74 2.27 -7.02
N ASN A 324 4.48 1.72 -6.05
CA ASN A 324 4.02 1.52 -4.67
C ASN A 324 2.71 0.73 -4.57
N ALA A 325 2.71 -0.50 -5.10
CA ALA A 325 1.57 -1.38 -4.91
C ALA A 325 1.41 -1.78 -3.44
N MET A 326 0.18 -1.65 -2.93
CA MET A 326 -0.21 -1.88 -1.54
C MET A 326 -1.31 -2.93 -1.44
N ALA A 327 -1.30 -3.70 -0.37
CA ALA A 327 -2.36 -4.65 -0.02
C ALA A 327 -3.25 -4.10 1.11
N HIS A 328 -4.52 -4.46 1.05
CA HIS A 328 -5.53 -4.08 2.04
C HIS A 328 -6.23 -5.34 2.57
N PRO A 329 -5.57 -6.12 3.44
CA PRO A 329 -6.06 -7.45 3.85
C PRO A 329 -7.40 -7.42 4.58
N GLN A 330 -7.75 -6.30 5.24
CA GLN A 330 -9.05 -6.11 5.88
C GLN A 330 -10.23 -6.05 4.88
N PHE A 331 -9.93 -5.90 3.59
CA PHE A 331 -10.91 -5.90 2.51
C PHE A 331 -10.90 -7.19 1.67
N ILE A 332 -10.36 -8.30 2.21
CA ILE A 332 -10.55 -9.63 1.59
C ILE A 332 -12.05 -9.93 1.57
N ASN A 333 -12.57 -10.23 0.39
CA ASN A 333 -14.00 -10.45 0.20
C ASN A 333 -14.39 -11.92 0.42
N LYS A 334 -15.68 -12.25 0.24
CA LYS A 334 -16.24 -13.60 0.44
C LYS A 334 -15.70 -14.59 -0.59
N GLU A 335 -15.31 -14.11 -1.76
CA GLU A 335 -14.72 -14.87 -2.84
C GLU A 335 -13.23 -15.14 -2.61
N GLN A 336 -12.68 -14.78 -1.43
CA GLN A 336 -11.27 -14.89 -1.10
C GLN A 336 -10.37 -14.13 -2.07
N GLU A 337 -10.79 -12.91 -2.45
CA GLU A 337 -9.99 -12.00 -3.24
C GLU A 337 -9.44 -10.88 -2.34
N LEU A 338 -8.12 -10.72 -2.33
CA LEU A 338 -7.41 -9.62 -1.69
C LEU A 338 -7.63 -8.33 -2.49
N LEU A 339 -7.96 -7.25 -1.79
CA LEU A 339 -7.91 -5.92 -2.39
C LEU A 339 -6.46 -5.43 -2.37
N ILE A 340 -5.94 -5.06 -3.53
CA ILE A 340 -4.66 -4.35 -3.65
C ILE A 340 -4.84 -3.08 -4.47
N CYS A 341 -3.89 -2.17 -4.39
CA CYS A 341 -3.83 -1.02 -5.29
C CYS A 341 -2.41 -0.78 -5.78
N TYR A 342 -2.28 0.08 -6.78
CA TYR A 342 -1.05 0.75 -7.19
C TYR A 342 -1.35 2.20 -7.54
N ASN A 343 -0.35 3.05 -7.43
CA ASN A 343 -0.50 4.46 -7.75
C ASN A 343 -0.13 4.73 -9.21
N VAL A 344 -0.84 5.66 -9.83
CA VAL A 344 -0.56 6.20 -11.18
C VAL A 344 -0.08 7.63 -11.02
N ASN A 345 0.93 8.02 -11.78
CA ASN A 345 1.42 9.40 -11.84
C ASN A 345 1.95 9.72 -13.24
N SER A 346 2.24 10.98 -13.49
CA SER A 346 2.71 11.48 -14.78
C SER A 346 3.97 12.32 -14.64
N TYR A 347 4.90 12.17 -15.59
CA TYR A 347 6.02 13.10 -15.78
C TYR A 347 5.57 14.47 -16.30
N ASP A 348 4.41 14.55 -16.99
CA ASP A 348 3.75 15.78 -17.36
C ASP A 348 2.79 16.23 -16.24
N LEU A 349 3.20 17.24 -15.47
CA LEU A 349 2.44 17.79 -14.34
C LEU A 349 1.09 18.41 -14.71
N GLN A 350 0.81 18.63 -15.99
CA GLN A 350 -0.48 19.15 -16.43
C GLN A 350 -1.52 18.02 -16.63
N LYS A 351 -1.07 16.79 -16.87
CA LYS A 351 -1.99 15.66 -17.08
C LYS A 351 -2.95 15.43 -15.93
N PRO A 352 -2.54 15.46 -14.64
CA PRO A 352 -3.47 15.30 -13.52
C PRO A 352 -4.60 16.33 -13.46
N PHE A 353 -4.45 17.48 -14.10
CA PHE A 353 -5.51 18.49 -14.20
C PHE A 353 -6.45 18.24 -15.37
N MET A 354 -5.95 17.63 -16.45
CA MET A 354 -6.70 17.37 -17.68
C MET A 354 -7.43 16.02 -17.68
N ASP A 355 -6.89 15.05 -16.94
CA ASP A 355 -7.46 13.72 -16.69
C ASP A 355 -7.06 13.26 -15.30
N VAL A 356 -8.02 13.25 -14.39
CA VAL A 356 -7.77 12.89 -12.98
C VAL A 356 -7.27 11.45 -12.79
N ASN A 357 -7.55 10.55 -13.73
CA ASN A 357 -7.13 9.16 -13.66
C ASN A 357 -5.61 9.01 -13.82
N THR A 358 -4.93 10.04 -14.32
CA THR A 358 -3.46 10.07 -14.40
C THR A 358 -2.79 10.37 -13.06
N TYR A 359 -3.58 10.56 -11.99
CA TYR A 359 -3.12 10.72 -10.61
C TYR A 359 -4.17 10.16 -9.62
N ARG A 360 -4.59 8.93 -9.83
CA ARG A 360 -5.47 8.17 -8.93
C ARG A 360 -4.93 6.76 -8.74
N PRO A 361 -5.05 6.17 -7.56
CA PRO A 361 -4.75 4.76 -7.39
C PRO A 361 -5.76 3.90 -8.16
N VAL A 362 -5.28 2.79 -8.69
CA VAL A 362 -6.11 1.77 -9.31
C VAL A 362 -6.21 0.58 -8.37
N PHE A 363 -7.43 0.18 -8.03
CA PHE A 363 -7.67 -0.97 -7.16
C PHE A 363 -7.93 -2.24 -7.97
N LEU A 364 -7.39 -3.35 -7.46
CA LEU A 364 -7.47 -4.67 -8.07
C LEU A 364 -7.98 -5.69 -7.04
N ARG A 365 -8.66 -6.74 -7.53
CA ARG A 365 -8.98 -7.96 -6.78
C ARG A 365 -8.08 -9.09 -7.24
N VAL A 366 -7.36 -9.66 -6.30
CA VAL A 366 -6.40 -10.75 -6.52
C VAL A 366 -6.88 -11.98 -5.75
N PRO A 367 -7.22 -13.10 -6.42
CA PRO A 367 -7.53 -14.34 -5.71
C PRO A 367 -6.39 -14.78 -4.78
N MET A 368 -6.68 -15.09 -3.52
CA MET A 368 -5.68 -15.54 -2.54
C MET A 368 -4.95 -16.79 -3.01
N ASP A 369 -5.60 -17.65 -3.76
CA ASP A 369 -4.99 -18.85 -4.36
C ASP A 369 -3.84 -18.53 -5.34
N MET A 370 -3.82 -17.37 -5.99
CA MET A 370 -2.69 -16.93 -6.82
C MET A 370 -1.44 -16.60 -5.99
N ILE A 371 -1.63 -16.21 -4.74
CA ILE A 371 -0.55 -15.84 -3.80
C ILE A 371 -0.04 -17.09 -3.09
N LEU A 372 -0.94 -17.97 -2.63
CA LEU A 372 -0.63 -19.05 -1.70
C LEU A 372 -0.20 -20.36 -2.40
N LYS A 373 -0.69 -20.61 -3.62
CA LYS A 373 -0.45 -21.84 -4.40
C LYS A 373 0.51 -21.61 -5.55
#